data_9bde96c1adc6924fb8564e85ed733b70
#
_entry.id   9bde96c1adc6924fb8564e85ed733b70
#
_cell.length_a   1.000
_cell.length_b   1.000
_cell.length_c   1.000
_cell.angle_alpha   90.00
_cell.angle_beta   90.00
_cell.angle_gamma   90.00
#
_symmetry.space_group_name_H-M   'P 1'
#
loop_
_entity.id
_entity.type
_entity.pdbx_description
1 polymer ?
#
loop_
_entity_poly.entity_id
_entity_poly.type
_entity_poly.pdbx_seq_one_letter_code
_entity_poly.pdbx_strand_id
1 'polypeptide(L)'
;GWFYEAQQDAVYRIMQQYTKMNHNCKPEAMRADTYHPVHFGEADKRQKENERLEAETEKLLSSVPEEMLPAFWELVYYPAMGSANTSDMQLYAGKNSFFAKMGAVCANDYAEKIKACIEKDRLLTERFHQLLDGKWDGMALSEHIGFVNWNDEECRYPLMTFIEPANKPRIFAMS
;
A
#
# COMPACT_ATOMS: atom_id res chain seq x y z
N GLY A 1 -28.51 6.12 9.86
CA GLY A 1 -27.16 5.77 9.36
C GLY A 1 -26.10 6.59 10.07
N TRP A 2 -24.89 6.10 10.13
CA TRP A 2 -23.78 6.77 10.84
C TRP A 2 -23.19 7.93 10.02
N PHE A 3 -23.46 7.98 8.72
CA PHE A 3 -23.01 9.03 7.83
C PHE A 3 -24.19 9.81 7.25
N TYR A 4 -23.99 11.08 6.91
CA TYR A 4 -24.96 11.85 6.15
C TYR A 4 -25.21 11.18 4.78
N GLU A 5 -26.40 11.35 4.25
CA GLU A 5 -26.84 10.68 3.00
C GLU A 5 -25.83 10.90 1.85
N ALA A 6 -25.29 12.12 1.72
CA ALA A 6 -24.29 12.44 0.69
C ALA A 6 -22.96 11.69 0.84
N GLN A 7 -22.63 11.17 2.03
CA GLN A 7 -21.40 10.43 2.31
C GLN A 7 -21.60 8.92 2.20
N GLN A 8 -22.82 8.42 2.35
CA GLN A 8 -23.11 6.98 2.35
C GLN A 8 -22.71 6.31 1.04
N ASP A 9 -23.00 6.94 -0.10
CA ASP A 9 -22.59 6.43 -1.40
C ASP A 9 -21.07 6.38 -1.58
N ALA A 10 -20.35 7.36 -1.05
CA ALA A 10 -18.89 7.37 -1.11
C ALA A 10 -18.29 6.25 -0.24
N VAL A 11 -18.76 6.09 1.00
CA VAL A 11 -18.38 4.99 1.89
C VAL A 11 -18.67 3.64 1.22
N TYR A 12 -19.86 3.48 0.65
CA TYR A 12 -20.23 2.25 -0.04
C TYR A 12 -19.27 1.92 -1.19
N ARG A 13 -18.94 2.90 -2.05
CA ARG A 13 -18.01 2.68 -3.16
C ARG A 13 -16.60 2.31 -2.67
N ILE A 14 -16.10 3.01 -1.66
CA ILE A 14 -14.78 2.73 -1.06
C ILE A 14 -14.76 1.30 -0.52
N MET A 15 -15.75 0.93 0.29
CA MET A 15 -15.82 -0.40 0.88
C MET A 15 -16.04 -1.50 -0.16
N GLN A 16 -16.82 -1.24 -1.20
CA GLN A 16 -16.99 -2.18 -2.31
C GLN A 16 -15.68 -2.38 -3.09
N GLN A 17 -14.94 -1.31 -3.37
CA GLN A 17 -13.65 -1.39 -4.05
C GLN A 17 -12.62 -2.12 -3.18
N TYR A 18 -12.50 -1.74 -1.92
CA TYR A 18 -11.63 -2.37 -0.94
C TYR A 18 -11.88 -3.88 -0.81
N THR A 19 -13.13 -4.28 -0.58
CA THR A 19 -13.49 -5.69 -0.42
C THR A 19 -13.26 -6.50 -1.71
N LYS A 20 -13.55 -5.93 -2.88
CA LYS A 20 -13.26 -6.56 -4.18
C LYS A 20 -11.77 -6.77 -4.40
N MET A 21 -10.96 -5.77 -4.07
CA MET A 21 -9.51 -5.86 -4.20
C MET A 21 -8.93 -6.94 -3.28
N ASN A 22 -9.39 -7.01 -2.05
CA ASN A 22 -8.96 -8.01 -1.07
C ASN A 22 -9.51 -9.41 -1.38
N HIS A 23 -10.68 -9.52 -1.99
CA HIS A 23 -11.19 -10.79 -2.49
C HIS A 23 -10.28 -11.38 -3.58
N ASN A 24 -9.77 -10.54 -4.48
CA ASN A 24 -8.86 -10.97 -5.54
C ASN A 24 -7.49 -11.39 -5.01
N CYS A 25 -6.94 -10.65 -4.08
CA CYS A 25 -5.68 -10.95 -3.39
C CYS A 25 -5.61 -10.18 -2.08
N LYS A 26 -5.59 -10.90 -0.97
CA LYS A 26 -5.43 -10.30 0.35
C LYS A 26 -4.05 -9.65 0.49
N PRO A 27 -3.94 -8.44 1.04
CA PRO A 27 -2.66 -7.74 1.17
C PRO A 27 -1.60 -8.55 1.91
N GLU A 28 -1.96 -9.20 3.01
CA GLU A 28 -1.06 -10.04 3.80
C GLU A 28 -0.55 -11.29 3.07
N ALA A 29 -1.30 -11.77 2.09
CA ALA A 29 -0.90 -12.90 1.25
C ALA A 29 -0.17 -12.48 -0.03
N MET A 30 -0.19 -11.18 -0.35
CA MET A 30 0.45 -10.64 -1.54
C MET A 30 1.97 -10.66 -1.40
N ARG A 31 2.64 -11.00 -2.52
CA ARG A 31 4.09 -11.04 -2.61
C ARG A 31 4.56 -10.25 -3.82
N ALA A 32 5.85 -9.97 -3.86
CA ALA A 32 6.50 -9.24 -4.95
C ALA A 32 6.30 -9.87 -6.36
N ASP A 33 6.02 -11.15 -6.42
CA ASP A 33 5.80 -11.92 -7.66
C ASP A 33 4.32 -12.25 -7.94
N THR A 34 3.39 -11.76 -7.12
CA THR A 34 1.95 -12.00 -7.30
C THR A 34 1.43 -11.43 -8.64
N TYR A 35 1.88 -10.24 -9.01
CA TYR A 35 1.57 -9.60 -10.28
C TYR A 35 2.84 -9.36 -11.07
N HIS A 36 2.83 -9.75 -12.36
CA HIS A 36 4.02 -9.53 -13.17
C HIS A 36 4.26 -8.03 -13.39
N PRO A 37 5.51 -7.53 -13.15
CA PRO A 37 5.81 -6.10 -13.18
C PRO A 37 5.56 -5.42 -14.54
N VAL A 38 5.67 -6.17 -15.64
CA VAL A 38 5.64 -5.64 -17.01
C VAL A 38 4.60 -6.35 -17.88
N HIS A 39 4.50 -7.69 -17.80
CA HIS A 39 3.63 -8.44 -18.70
C HIS A 39 2.16 -8.22 -18.37
N PHE A 40 1.35 -8.11 -19.41
CA PHE A 40 -0.11 -7.93 -19.37
C PHE A 40 -0.61 -6.69 -18.62
N GLY A 41 0.28 -5.83 -18.13
CA GLY A 41 -0.05 -4.61 -17.37
C GLY A 41 -0.76 -4.89 -16.03
N GLU A 42 -0.59 -6.09 -15.46
CA GLU A 42 -1.28 -6.49 -14.23
C GLU A 42 -0.88 -5.62 -13.04
N ALA A 43 0.44 -5.42 -12.85
CA ALA A 43 0.95 -4.58 -11.77
C ALA A 43 0.49 -3.13 -11.90
N ASP A 44 0.51 -2.57 -13.12
CA ASP A 44 0.09 -1.20 -13.37
C ASP A 44 -1.42 -1.02 -13.20
N LYS A 45 -2.21 -2.03 -13.59
CA LYS A 45 -3.65 -2.02 -13.36
C LYS A 45 -3.97 -2.02 -11.86
N ARG A 46 -3.32 -2.90 -11.11
CA ARG A 46 -3.51 -2.98 -9.65
C ARG A 46 -3.08 -1.69 -8.97
N GLN A 47 -1.95 -1.10 -9.36
CA GLN A 47 -1.48 0.17 -8.85
C GLN A 47 -2.51 1.29 -9.06
N LYS A 48 -3.10 1.41 -10.26
CA LYS A 48 -4.18 2.39 -10.53
C LYS A 48 -5.44 2.15 -9.69
N GLU A 49 -5.76 0.91 -9.39
CA GLU A 49 -6.87 0.57 -8.49
C GLU A 49 -6.58 1.03 -7.05
N ASN A 50 -5.33 0.84 -6.57
CA ASN A 50 -4.89 1.33 -5.27
C ASN A 50 -4.93 2.88 -5.22
N GLU A 51 -4.33 3.56 -6.19
CA GLU A 51 -4.32 5.03 -6.30
C GLU A 51 -5.75 5.61 -6.28
N ARG A 52 -6.67 4.96 -6.99
CA ARG A 52 -8.07 5.37 -6.99
C ARG A 52 -8.72 5.19 -5.62
N LEU A 53 -8.50 4.05 -4.96
CA LEU A 53 -9.03 3.79 -3.63
C LEU A 53 -8.53 4.81 -2.62
N GLU A 54 -7.23 5.09 -2.63
CA GLU A 54 -6.60 6.09 -1.77
C GLU A 54 -7.19 7.49 -2.01
N ALA A 55 -7.26 7.92 -3.27
CA ALA A 55 -7.77 9.24 -3.62
C ALA A 55 -9.24 9.45 -3.23
N GLU A 56 -10.10 8.44 -3.42
CA GLU A 56 -11.50 8.49 -2.99
C GLU A 56 -11.62 8.51 -1.46
N THR A 57 -10.79 7.77 -0.76
CA THR A 57 -10.77 7.70 0.71
C THR A 57 -10.27 9.02 1.33
N GLU A 58 -9.21 9.60 0.80
CA GLU A 58 -8.69 10.91 1.22
C GLU A 58 -9.70 12.04 0.98
N LYS A 59 -10.34 12.01 -0.19
CA LYS A 59 -11.38 12.99 -0.51
C LYS A 59 -12.54 12.93 0.48
N LEU A 60 -12.95 11.72 0.86
CA LEU A 60 -14.05 11.55 1.83
C LEU A 60 -13.65 12.05 3.22
N LEU A 61 -12.41 11.77 3.67
CA LEU A 61 -11.89 12.19 4.97
C LEU A 61 -12.11 13.69 5.23
N SER A 62 -11.87 14.54 4.21
CA SER A 62 -12.03 15.99 4.34
C SER A 62 -13.46 16.46 4.60
N SER A 63 -14.46 15.61 4.41
CA SER A 63 -15.88 15.90 4.59
C SER A 63 -16.51 15.17 5.78
N VAL A 64 -15.75 14.34 6.50
CA VAL A 64 -16.25 13.60 7.66
C VAL A 64 -16.33 14.54 8.87
N PRO A 65 -17.47 14.63 9.57
CA PRO A 65 -17.59 15.39 10.81
C PRO A 65 -16.62 14.93 11.88
N GLU A 66 -16.13 15.85 12.70
CA GLU A 66 -15.12 15.57 13.73
C GLU A 66 -15.54 14.46 14.69
N GLU A 67 -16.79 14.47 15.11
CA GLU A 67 -17.36 13.46 16.01
C GLU A 67 -17.42 12.05 15.39
N MET A 68 -17.32 11.95 14.06
CA MET A 68 -17.37 10.69 13.34
C MET A 68 -15.97 10.23 12.88
N LEU A 69 -14.96 11.08 12.97
CA LEU A 69 -13.61 10.76 12.52
C LEU A 69 -13.06 9.45 13.11
N PRO A 70 -13.18 9.17 14.43
CA PRO A 70 -12.64 7.93 14.96
C PRO A 70 -13.28 6.69 14.34
N ALA A 71 -14.61 6.66 14.21
CA ALA A 71 -15.31 5.54 13.60
C ALA A 71 -14.99 5.40 12.10
N PHE A 72 -14.87 6.53 11.38
CA PHE A 72 -14.45 6.53 9.98
C PHE A 72 -13.02 5.98 9.81
N TRP A 73 -12.09 6.39 10.67
CA TRP A 73 -10.73 5.89 10.67
C TRP A 73 -10.67 4.38 10.89
N GLU A 74 -11.39 3.86 11.89
CA GLU A 74 -11.38 2.43 12.20
C GLU A 74 -12.00 1.59 11.09
N LEU A 75 -13.20 2.01 10.62
CA LEU A 75 -14.03 1.15 9.78
C LEU A 75 -13.74 1.30 8.28
N VAL A 76 -13.20 2.44 7.85
CA VAL A 76 -13.05 2.77 6.42
C VAL A 76 -11.63 3.19 6.08
N TYR A 77 -11.11 4.23 6.73
CA TYR A 77 -9.86 4.87 6.32
C TYR A 77 -8.65 3.95 6.51
N TYR A 78 -8.43 3.48 7.74
CA TYR A 78 -7.27 2.64 8.04
C TYR A 78 -7.27 1.32 7.25
N PRO A 79 -8.37 0.54 7.18
CA PRO A 79 -8.40 -0.66 6.36
C PRO A 79 -8.16 -0.41 4.87
N ALA A 80 -8.77 0.62 4.28
CA ALA A 80 -8.62 0.94 2.86
C ALA A 80 -7.18 1.41 2.53
N MET A 81 -6.67 2.38 3.28
CA MET A 81 -5.35 2.95 3.07
C MET A 81 -4.22 1.95 3.37
N GLY A 82 -4.33 1.19 4.46
CA GLY A 82 -3.36 0.14 4.82
C GLY A 82 -3.32 -0.97 3.78
N SER A 83 -4.47 -1.40 3.29
CA SER A 83 -4.57 -2.43 2.25
C SER A 83 -3.96 -1.96 0.91
N ALA A 84 -4.27 -0.74 0.47
CA ALA A 84 -3.69 -0.17 -0.74
C ALA A 84 -2.18 0.00 -0.61
N ASN A 85 -1.71 0.54 0.52
CA ASN A 85 -0.28 0.75 0.79
C ASN A 85 0.52 -0.57 0.81
N THR A 86 0.00 -1.61 1.47
CA THR A 86 0.64 -2.94 1.49
C THR A 86 0.68 -3.54 0.08
N SER A 87 -0.39 -3.38 -0.69
CA SER A 87 -0.43 -3.80 -2.09
C SER A 87 0.62 -3.08 -2.93
N ASP A 88 0.71 -1.75 -2.85
CA ASP A 88 1.71 -0.95 -3.58
C ASP A 88 3.14 -1.31 -3.19
N MET A 89 3.41 -1.54 -1.91
CA MET A 89 4.71 -1.99 -1.42
C MET A 89 5.17 -3.26 -2.14
N GLN A 90 4.30 -4.25 -2.29
CA GLN A 90 4.62 -5.50 -2.99
C GLN A 90 4.76 -5.30 -4.50
N LEU A 91 3.94 -4.45 -5.14
CA LEU A 91 4.08 -4.10 -6.55
C LEU A 91 5.42 -3.41 -6.83
N TYR A 92 5.83 -2.47 -5.97
CA TYR A 92 7.14 -1.82 -6.09
C TYR A 92 8.29 -2.79 -5.84
N ALA A 93 8.14 -3.74 -4.91
CA ALA A 93 9.13 -4.79 -4.68
C ALA A 93 9.29 -5.70 -5.91
N GLY A 94 8.20 -6.06 -6.57
CA GLY A 94 8.21 -6.79 -7.83
C GLY A 94 8.94 -6.03 -8.93
N LYS A 95 8.63 -4.74 -9.11
CA LYS A 95 9.30 -3.86 -10.09
C LYS A 95 10.78 -3.66 -9.74
N ASN A 96 11.11 -3.43 -8.47
CA ASN A 96 12.50 -3.31 -8.01
C ASN A 96 13.29 -4.57 -8.35
N SER A 97 12.81 -5.75 -7.95
CA SER A 97 13.48 -7.03 -8.22
C SER A 97 13.65 -7.29 -9.72
N PHE A 98 12.61 -7.02 -10.52
CA PHE A 98 12.64 -7.22 -11.97
C PHE A 98 13.69 -6.34 -12.65
N PHE A 99 13.67 -5.03 -12.39
CA PHE A 99 14.61 -4.09 -13.02
C PHE A 99 16.03 -4.24 -12.46
N ALA A 100 16.19 -4.61 -11.20
CA ALA A 100 17.50 -4.88 -10.61
C ALA A 100 18.18 -6.10 -11.28
N LYS A 101 17.44 -7.17 -11.57
CA LYS A 101 17.96 -8.34 -12.33
C LYS A 101 18.42 -7.96 -13.73
N MET A 102 17.87 -6.92 -14.31
CA MET A 102 18.28 -6.38 -15.62
C MET A 102 19.45 -5.39 -15.50
N GLY A 103 19.93 -5.08 -14.30
CA GLY A 103 20.95 -4.06 -14.07
C GLY A 103 20.45 -2.62 -14.34
N ALA A 104 19.14 -2.40 -14.34
CA ALA A 104 18.55 -1.11 -14.67
C ALA A 104 18.53 -0.20 -13.43
N VAL A 105 19.10 1.00 -13.53
CA VAL A 105 19.21 1.98 -12.42
C VAL A 105 17.84 2.43 -11.90
N CYS A 106 16.80 2.40 -12.74
CA CYS A 106 15.42 2.71 -12.31
C CYS A 106 14.90 1.76 -11.22
N ALA A 107 15.58 0.64 -10.96
CA ALA A 107 15.27 -0.19 -9.79
C ALA A 107 15.37 0.60 -8.47
N ASN A 108 16.28 1.58 -8.40
CA ASN A 108 16.48 2.41 -7.21
C ASN A 108 15.25 3.28 -6.91
N ASP A 109 14.56 3.77 -7.93
CA ASP A 109 13.34 4.57 -7.74
C ASP A 109 12.24 3.74 -7.07
N TYR A 110 12.15 2.46 -7.42
CA TYR A 110 11.20 1.55 -6.78
C TYR A 110 11.61 1.18 -5.35
N ALA A 111 12.91 1.08 -5.07
CA ALA A 111 13.41 0.89 -3.70
C ALA A 111 13.02 2.08 -2.80
N GLU A 112 13.15 3.31 -3.29
CA GLU A 112 12.70 4.50 -2.55
C GLU A 112 11.18 4.53 -2.35
N LYS A 113 10.40 4.07 -3.33
CA LYS A 113 8.94 3.93 -3.18
C LYS A 113 8.56 2.88 -2.12
N ILE A 114 9.30 1.77 -2.01
CA ILE A 114 9.09 0.79 -0.94
C ILE A 114 9.33 1.44 0.43
N LYS A 115 10.43 2.20 0.59
CA LYS A 115 10.70 2.94 1.83
C LYS A 115 9.57 3.92 2.18
N ALA A 116 9.04 4.62 1.18
CA ALA A 116 7.91 5.52 1.38
C ALA A 116 6.64 4.77 1.84
N CYS A 117 6.39 3.57 1.31
CA CYS A 117 5.29 2.72 1.77
C CYS A 117 5.48 2.25 3.22
N ILE A 118 6.70 1.89 3.61
CA ILE A 118 7.03 1.50 5.00
C ILE A 118 6.76 2.67 5.95
N GLU A 119 7.21 3.87 5.60
CA GLU A 119 6.98 5.05 6.41
C GLU A 119 5.49 5.43 6.47
N LYS A 120 4.77 5.32 5.35
CA LYS A 120 3.32 5.53 5.31
C LYS A 120 2.58 4.55 6.22
N ASP A 121 2.97 3.28 6.22
CA ASP A 121 2.41 2.25 7.09
C ASP A 121 2.61 2.60 8.57
N ARG A 122 3.83 3.01 8.95
CA ARG A 122 4.15 3.46 10.30
C ARG A 122 3.28 4.63 10.73
N LEU A 123 3.14 5.65 9.88
CA LEU A 123 2.33 6.84 10.18
C LEU A 123 0.83 6.53 10.30
N LEU A 124 0.30 5.65 9.43
CA LEU A 124 -1.08 5.19 9.50
C LEU A 124 -1.35 4.46 10.81
N THR A 125 -0.47 3.55 11.19
CA THR A 125 -0.58 2.76 12.42
C THR A 125 -0.48 3.65 13.66
N GLU A 126 0.51 4.55 13.71
CA GLU A 126 0.66 5.51 14.82
C GLU A 126 -0.59 6.39 14.98
N ARG A 127 -1.12 6.90 13.87
CA ARG A 127 -2.33 7.73 13.93
C ARG A 127 -3.54 6.94 14.40
N PHE A 128 -3.69 5.71 13.96
CA PHE A 128 -4.77 4.82 14.41
C PHE A 128 -4.70 4.57 15.91
N HIS A 129 -3.51 4.29 16.46
CA HIS A 129 -3.31 4.06 17.88
C HIS A 129 -3.59 5.29 18.74
N GLN A 130 -3.41 6.50 18.23
CA GLN A 130 -3.67 7.76 18.95
C GLN A 130 -5.16 8.15 19.00
N LEU A 131 -6.02 7.48 18.23
CA LEU A 131 -7.45 7.81 18.21
C LEU A 131 -8.10 7.53 19.55
N LEU A 132 -9.03 8.42 19.96
CA LEU A 132 -9.78 8.31 21.22
C LEU A 132 -8.88 8.05 22.44
N ASP A 133 -7.81 8.87 22.58
CA ASP A 133 -6.86 8.77 23.68
C ASP A 133 -6.22 7.38 23.81
N GLY A 134 -5.93 6.73 22.69
CA GLY A 134 -5.29 5.43 22.64
C GLY A 134 -6.22 4.24 22.86
N LYS A 135 -7.52 4.40 22.65
CA LYS A 135 -8.49 3.30 22.80
C LYS A 135 -8.11 2.03 22.04
N TRP A 136 -7.48 2.17 20.88
CA TRP A 136 -7.06 1.06 20.03
C TRP A 136 -5.54 0.87 20.00
N ASP A 137 -4.83 1.40 21.01
CA ASP A 137 -3.39 1.19 21.12
C ASP A 137 -3.06 -0.31 21.20
N GLY A 138 -2.09 -0.72 20.40
CA GLY A 138 -1.71 -2.12 20.25
C GLY A 138 -2.59 -2.97 19.33
N MET A 139 -3.71 -2.45 18.81
CA MET A 139 -4.49 -3.15 17.79
C MET A 139 -3.84 -3.00 16.40
N ALA A 140 -3.98 -4.03 15.55
CA ALA A 140 -3.42 -4.08 14.20
C ALA A 140 -1.89 -3.87 14.15
N LEU A 141 -1.17 -4.25 15.21
CA LEU A 141 0.30 -4.28 15.26
C LEU A 141 0.88 -5.57 14.71
N SER A 142 0.11 -6.66 14.76
CA SER A 142 0.60 -7.94 14.30
C SER A 142 0.62 -8.00 12.77
N GLU A 143 1.56 -8.67 12.28
CA GLU A 143 1.93 -9.24 10.98
C GLU A 143 1.03 -8.88 9.79
N HIS A 144 0.63 -7.63 9.63
CA HIS A 144 -0.14 -7.21 8.46
C HIS A 144 0.70 -7.14 7.19
N ILE A 145 2.05 -7.16 7.33
CA ILE A 145 2.99 -7.21 6.21
C ILE A 145 3.80 -8.49 6.28
N GLY A 146 3.63 -9.35 5.26
CA GLY A 146 4.41 -10.57 5.12
C GLY A 146 4.05 -11.65 6.14
N PHE A 147 2.79 -11.73 6.53
CA PHE A 147 2.26 -12.74 7.44
C PHE A 147 2.66 -14.16 7.00
N VAL A 148 3.22 -14.93 7.90
CA VAL A 148 3.65 -16.32 7.67
C VAL A 148 2.99 -17.28 8.66
N ASN A 149 2.93 -16.91 9.94
CA ASN A 149 2.31 -17.71 10.99
C ASN A 149 1.85 -16.82 12.15
N TRP A 150 0.97 -17.36 13.01
CA TRP A 150 0.36 -16.64 14.12
C TRP A 150 1.31 -16.27 15.27
N ASN A 151 2.52 -16.76 15.25
CA ASN A 151 3.53 -16.49 16.28
C ASN A 151 4.60 -15.48 15.83
N ASP A 152 4.49 -14.95 14.62
CA ASP A 152 5.39 -13.89 14.13
C ASP A 152 4.95 -12.55 14.72
N GLU A 153 5.86 -11.87 15.41
CA GLU A 153 5.61 -10.56 16.03
C GLU A 153 6.20 -9.39 15.21
N GLU A 154 6.83 -9.69 14.08
CA GLU A 154 7.53 -8.70 13.27
C GLU A 154 6.97 -8.64 11.84
N CYS A 155 6.73 -7.42 11.34
CA CYS A 155 6.44 -7.19 9.94
C CYS A 155 7.63 -7.58 9.06
N ARG A 156 7.39 -8.38 8.03
CA ARG A 156 8.42 -8.80 7.07
C ARG A 156 8.36 -7.96 5.82
N TYR A 157 9.08 -6.87 5.83
CA TYR A 157 9.19 -5.99 4.66
C TYR A 157 9.87 -6.69 3.49
N PRO A 158 9.48 -6.36 2.24
CA PRO A 158 10.12 -6.92 1.07
C PRO A 158 11.56 -6.47 0.94
N LEU A 159 12.41 -7.33 0.34
CA LEU A 159 13.80 -6.99 0.04
C LEU A 159 13.88 -5.89 -1.01
N MET A 160 14.82 -4.98 -0.81
CA MET A 160 15.16 -3.90 -1.73
C MET A 160 16.55 -4.11 -2.31
N THR A 161 16.66 -4.02 -3.64
CA THR A 161 17.94 -4.11 -4.34
C THR A 161 18.28 -2.77 -4.95
N PHE A 162 19.51 -2.30 -4.71
CA PHE A 162 20.04 -1.07 -5.27
C PHE A 162 21.09 -1.41 -6.35
N ILE A 163 21.06 -0.67 -7.43
CA ILE A 163 22.02 -0.78 -8.54
C ILE A 163 22.91 0.44 -8.50
N GLU A 164 24.24 0.21 -8.41
CA GLU A 164 25.21 1.28 -8.53
C GLU A 164 25.31 1.75 -9.97
N PRO A 165 25.14 3.06 -10.25
CA PRO A 165 25.36 3.59 -11.59
C PRO A 165 26.79 3.32 -12.04
N ALA A 166 26.96 2.85 -13.27
CA ALA A 166 28.31 2.74 -13.86
C ALA A 166 28.96 4.13 -13.91
N ASN A 167 30.21 4.25 -13.40
CA ASN A 167 30.94 5.52 -13.31
C ASN A 167 31.28 6.17 -14.67
N LYS A 168 30.95 5.52 -15.79
CA LYS A 168 31.11 6.08 -17.15
C LYS A 168 29.92 5.68 -18.00
N PRO A 169 29.25 6.64 -18.68
CA PRO A 169 28.24 6.32 -19.67
C PRO A 169 28.89 5.52 -20.79
N ARG A 170 28.39 4.32 -21.07
CA ARG A 170 28.79 3.56 -22.28
C ARG A 170 27.84 4.02 -23.39
N ILE A 171 28.37 4.87 -24.27
CA ILE A 171 27.66 5.23 -25.50
C ILE A 171 28.06 4.16 -26.55
N PHE A 172 27.10 3.34 -26.95
CA PHE A 172 27.27 2.46 -28.10
C PHE A 172 26.78 3.22 -29.33
N ALA A 173 27.70 3.64 -30.20
CA ALA A 173 27.30 4.04 -31.55
C ALA A 173 27.01 2.75 -32.33
N MET A 174 25.76 2.59 -32.74
CA MET A 174 25.40 1.58 -33.75
C MET A 174 25.77 2.17 -35.11
N SER A 175 26.78 1.61 -35.77
CA SER A 175 27.14 1.87 -37.17
C SER A 175 26.21 1.11 -38.10
#